data_1b53f5ba11b2d04ae6bc6a466e0018f0
#
_entry.id   1b53f5ba11b2d04ae6bc6a466e0018f0
#
_cell.length_a   1.000
_cell.length_b   1.000
_cell.length_c   1.000
_cell.angle_alpha   90.00
_cell.angle_beta   90.00
_cell.angle_gamma   90.00
#
_symmetry.space_group_name_H-M   'P 1'
#
loop_
_entity.id
_entity.type
_entity.pdbx_description
1 polymer ?
#
loop_
_entity_poly.entity_id
_entity_poly.type
_entity_poly.pdbx_seq_one_letter_code
_entity_poly.pdbx_strand_id
1 'polypeptide(L)'
;MADARFILPLFSLIACLPAHAAQNAPADVKAIEQVVESFRTSLINKDKPTYMGLFFSDKPEDIGWQYVSEDVRLQDIRKAKPDAIKARKIPTNNFIALIDGAVASPKPREEKFFNTKIETDGDVASVSFDYSFHDDGAKINWGKEMWQLIRTEGGWKIFSVIYSIRDSRSPAE
;
A
#
# COMPACT_ATOMS: atom_id res chain seq x y z
N MET A 1 -19.30 -47.83 -62.02
CA MET A 1 -18.23 -47.76 -61.03
C MET A 1 -18.19 -46.28 -60.58
N ALA A 2 -18.70 -46.00 -59.37
CA ALA A 2 -18.75 -44.67 -58.83
C ALA A 2 -17.79 -44.59 -57.64
N ASP A 3 -16.74 -43.79 -57.80
CA ASP A 3 -15.74 -43.54 -56.71
C ASP A 3 -16.31 -42.62 -55.68
N ALA A 4 -16.58 -43.14 -54.49
CA ALA A 4 -16.95 -42.35 -53.33
C ALA A 4 -15.67 -41.80 -52.65
N ARG A 5 -15.40 -40.48 -52.81
CA ARG A 5 -14.34 -39.81 -52.07
C ARG A 5 -14.85 -39.42 -50.68
N PHE A 6 -14.35 -40.10 -49.66
CA PHE A 6 -14.54 -39.74 -48.25
C PHE A 6 -13.70 -38.49 -47.93
N ILE A 7 -14.36 -37.37 -47.64
CA ILE A 7 -13.74 -36.14 -47.08
C ILE A 7 -13.83 -36.28 -45.59
N LEU A 8 -12.68 -36.48 -44.90
CA LEU A 8 -12.57 -36.42 -43.45
C LEU A 8 -12.55 -34.95 -42.99
N PRO A 9 -13.43 -34.54 -42.07
CA PRO A 9 -13.34 -33.20 -41.52
C PRO A 9 -12.18 -33.12 -40.54
N LEU A 10 -11.24 -32.21 -40.80
CA LEU A 10 -10.15 -31.85 -39.89
C LEU A 10 -10.70 -31.03 -38.70
N PHE A 11 -10.95 -31.67 -37.57
CA PHE A 11 -11.28 -30.99 -36.32
C PHE A 11 -10.02 -30.31 -35.79
N SER A 12 -9.89 -28.99 -35.95
CA SER A 12 -8.88 -28.20 -35.23
C SER A 12 -9.26 -28.12 -33.77
N LEU A 13 -8.55 -28.84 -32.93
CA LEU A 13 -8.61 -28.70 -31.48
C LEU A 13 -7.93 -27.37 -31.10
N ILE A 14 -8.72 -26.33 -30.86
CA ILE A 14 -8.22 -25.09 -30.23
C ILE A 14 -7.98 -25.44 -28.76
N ALA A 15 -6.72 -25.69 -28.41
CA ALA A 15 -6.30 -25.80 -27.02
C ALA A 15 -6.40 -24.42 -26.37
N CYS A 16 -7.47 -24.17 -25.61
CA CYS A 16 -7.53 -23.05 -24.68
C CYS A 16 -6.48 -23.30 -23.59
N LEU A 17 -5.29 -22.71 -23.73
CA LEU A 17 -4.33 -22.63 -22.63
C LEU A 17 -4.97 -21.76 -21.54
N PRO A 18 -5.00 -22.20 -20.26
CA PRO A 18 -5.42 -21.34 -19.18
C PRO A 18 -4.45 -20.15 -19.15
N ALA A 19 -4.99 -18.94 -19.36
CA ALA A 19 -4.24 -17.71 -19.13
C ALA A 19 -4.01 -17.60 -17.64
N HIS A 20 -2.86 -18.09 -17.14
CA HIS A 20 -2.38 -17.72 -15.82
C HIS A 20 -2.05 -16.23 -15.89
N ALA A 21 -2.63 -15.43 -15.00
CA ALA A 21 -2.21 -14.06 -14.80
C ALA A 21 -0.70 -14.08 -14.57
N ALA A 22 0.04 -13.30 -15.38
CA ALA A 22 1.50 -13.29 -15.28
C ALA A 22 1.87 -12.65 -13.95
N GLN A 23 2.50 -13.41 -13.08
CA GLN A 23 2.98 -12.91 -11.79
C GLN A 23 3.95 -11.76 -12.04
N ASN A 24 3.70 -10.61 -11.39
CA ASN A 24 4.49 -9.38 -11.54
C ASN A 24 4.57 -8.87 -12.98
N ALA A 25 3.46 -8.86 -13.70
CA ALA A 25 3.41 -8.26 -15.04
C ALA A 25 3.94 -6.81 -14.98
N PRO A 26 4.88 -6.41 -15.87
CA PRO A 26 5.53 -5.09 -15.79
C PRO A 26 4.57 -3.91 -15.80
N ALA A 27 3.45 -4.04 -16.50
CA ALA A 27 2.42 -2.99 -16.54
C ALA A 27 1.72 -2.81 -15.18
N ASP A 28 1.44 -3.90 -14.47
CA ASP A 28 0.82 -3.86 -13.15
C ASP A 28 1.80 -3.34 -12.10
N VAL A 29 3.04 -3.81 -12.11
CA VAL A 29 4.10 -3.30 -11.23
C VAL A 29 4.26 -1.79 -11.41
N LYS A 30 4.36 -1.30 -12.64
CA LYS A 30 4.45 0.13 -12.93
C LYS A 30 3.22 0.92 -12.46
N ALA A 31 2.01 0.37 -12.62
CA ALA A 31 0.79 1.03 -12.15
C ALA A 31 0.74 1.10 -10.62
N ILE A 32 1.23 0.06 -9.91
CA ILE A 32 1.34 0.06 -8.45
C ILE A 32 2.41 1.05 -7.97
N GLU A 33 3.57 1.13 -8.64
CA GLU A 33 4.59 2.16 -8.37
C GLU A 33 4.02 3.57 -8.50
N GLN A 34 3.12 3.82 -9.47
CA GLN A 34 2.43 5.10 -9.60
C GLN A 34 1.50 5.40 -8.43
N VAL A 35 0.84 4.39 -7.84
CA VAL A 35 0.04 4.56 -6.62
C VAL A 35 0.94 4.98 -5.45
N VAL A 36 2.09 4.34 -5.26
CA VAL A 36 3.06 4.67 -4.21
C VAL A 36 3.59 6.11 -4.39
N GLU A 37 3.97 6.48 -5.61
CA GLU A 37 4.47 7.84 -5.89
C GLU A 37 3.36 8.89 -5.76
N SER A 38 2.12 8.58 -6.16
CA SER A 38 0.98 9.48 -6.01
C SER A 38 0.62 9.70 -4.54
N PHE A 39 0.75 8.68 -3.69
CA PHE A 39 0.59 8.82 -2.24
C PHE A 39 1.62 9.82 -1.68
N ARG A 40 2.90 9.62 -1.99
CA ARG A 40 3.99 10.47 -1.54
C ARG A 40 3.80 11.93 -2.00
N THR A 41 3.55 12.13 -3.28
CA THR A 41 3.45 13.47 -3.88
C THR A 41 2.19 14.20 -3.45
N SER A 42 1.06 13.52 -3.30
CA SER A 42 -0.18 14.13 -2.81
C SER A 42 -0.05 14.59 -1.34
N LEU A 43 0.69 13.85 -0.52
CA LEU A 43 0.98 14.25 0.86
C LEU A 43 1.84 15.54 0.91
N ILE A 44 2.92 15.60 0.12
CA ILE A 44 3.82 16.75 0.00
C ILE A 44 3.06 17.98 -0.51
N ASN A 45 2.25 17.80 -1.55
CA ASN A 45 1.51 18.87 -2.21
C ASN A 45 0.20 19.23 -1.49
N LYS A 46 -0.15 18.50 -0.40
CA LYS A 46 -1.41 18.65 0.34
C LYS A 46 -2.64 18.45 -0.56
N ASP A 47 -2.50 17.61 -1.58
CA ASP A 47 -3.54 17.30 -2.55
C ASP A 47 -4.45 16.18 -2.00
N LYS A 48 -5.38 16.60 -1.11
CA LYS A 48 -6.32 15.67 -0.49
C LYS A 48 -7.19 14.93 -1.51
N PRO A 49 -7.73 15.53 -2.58
CA PRO A 49 -8.52 14.80 -3.57
C PRO A 49 -7.75 13.65 -4.22
N THR A 50 -6.53 13.89 -4.70
CA THR A 50 -5.68 12.85 -5.29
C THR A 50 -5.35 11.77 -4.25
N TYR A 51 -4.96 12.16 -3.04
CA TYR A 51 -4.65 11.22 -1.95
C TYR A 51 -5.82 10.30 -1.64
N MET A 52 -7.03 10.85 -1.43
CA MET A 52 -8.23 10.07 -1.12
C MET A 52 -8.60 9.11 -2.26
N GLY A 53 -8.38 9.51 -3.51
CA GLY A 53 -8.62 8.68 -4.68
C GLY A 53 -7.73 7.42 -4.79
N LEU A 54 -6.67 7.31 -4.00
CA LEU A 54 -5.79 6.13 -3.97
C LEU A 54 -6.36 4.98 -3.15
N PHE A 55 -7.32 5.24 -2.28
CA PHE A 55 -7.91 4.25 -1.40
C PHE A 55 -9.17 3.63 -2.00
N PHE A 56 -9.45 2.39 -1.60
CA PHE A 56 -10.63 1.64 -2.05
C PHE A 56 -11.95 2.28 -1.59
N SER A 57 -11.94 2.89 -0.41
CA SER A 57 -13.10 3.56 0.19
C SER A 57 -12.66 4.89 0.83
N ASP A 58 -13.58 5.83 0.91
CA ASP A 58 -13.43 7.07 1.66
C ASP A 58 -13.82 6.94 3.14
N LYS A 59 -14.24 5.74 3.58
CA LYS A 59 -14.63 5.44 4.95
C LYS A 59 -13.47 4.78 5.70
N PRO A 60 -13.05 5.32 6.87
CA PRO A 60 -11.94 4.76 7.64
C PRO A 60 -12.16 3.32 8.12
N GLU A 61 -13.41 2.91 8.32
CA GLU A 61 -13.76 1.56 8.75
C GLU A 61 -13.54 0.49 7.68
N ASP A 62 -13.59 0.86 6.40
CA ASP A 62 -13.40 -0.05 5.27
C ASP A 62 -11.92 -0.29 4.96
N ILE A 63 -11.02 0.55 5.49
CA ILE A 63 -9.58 0.48 5.23
C ILE A 63 -8.84 -0.07 6.45
N GLY A 64 -8.05 -1.11 6.23
CA GLY A 64 -7.12 -1.59 7.24
C GLY A 64 -6.03 -0.54 7.49
N TRP A 65 -6.00 0.06 8.70
CA TRP A 65 -4.96 1.02 9.07
C TRP A 65 -4.47 0.74 10.48
N GLN A 66 -3.22 0.26 10.61
CA GLN A 66 -2.72 -0.19 11.90
C GLN A 66 -1.22 0.03 12.04
N TYR A 67 -0.83 0.68 13.12
CA TYR A 67 0.58 0.74 13.53
C TYR A 67 0.90 -0.25 14.64
N VAL A 68 2.20 -0.60 14.74
CA VAL A 68 2.78 -1.41 15.82
C VAL A 68 3.97 -0.66 16.39
N SER A 69 3.97 -0.35 17.68
CA SER A 69 5.11 0.28 18.34
C SER A 69 6.30 -0.69 18.45
N GLU A 70 7.48 -0.20 18.14
CA GLU A 70 8.73 -0.89 18.47
C GLU A 70 8.87 -1.06 19.99
N ASP A 71 9.57 -2.11 20.47
CA ASP A 71 9.55 -2.51 21.88
C ASP A 71 10.22 -1.50 22.82
N VAL A 72 11.38 -0.95 22.46
CA VAL A 72 12.09 0.04 23.31
C VAL A 72 11.28 1.34 23.36
N ARG A 73 10.76 1.78 22.22
CA ARG A 73 9.82 2.91 22.15
C ARG A 73 8.61 2.69 23.06
N LEU A 74 8.01 1.51 23.04
CA LEU A 74 6.86 1.18 23.87
C LEU A 74 7.19 1.20 25.36
N GLN A 75 8.34 0.65 25.75
CA GLN A 75 8.81 0.69 27.14
C GLN A 75 8.98 2.13 27.63
N ASP A 76 9.51 3.01 26.80
CA ASP A 76 9.64 4.42 27.16
C ASP A 76 8.27 5.11 27.30
N ILE A 77 7.33 4.84 26.40
CA ILE A 77 5.96 5.35 26.52
C ILE A 77 5.30 4.89 27.81
N ARG A 78 5.53 3.65 28.24
CA ARG A 78 4.96 3.08 29.47
C ARG A 78 5.43 3.76 30.75
N LYS A 79 6.53 4.49 30.74
CA LYS A 79 6.95 5.31 31.90
C LYS A 79 5.90 6.39 32.23
N ALA A 80 5.25 6.96 31.20
CA ALA A 80 4.21 7.96 31.35
C ALA A 80 2.77 7.40 31.22
N LYS A 81 2.61 6.28 30.50
CA LYS A 81 1.34 5.61 30.23
C LYS A 81 1.49 4.10 30.42
N PRO A 82 1.41 3.59 31.65
CA PRO A 82 1.71 2.18 31.97
C PRO A 82 0.81 1.17 31.24
N ASP A 83 -0.40 1.58 30.87
CA ASP A 83 -1.39 0.79 30.14
C ASP A 83 -1.21 0.78 28.60
N ALA A 84 -0.15 1.43 28.09
CA ALA A 84 0.14 1.44 26.66
C ALA A 84 0.41 0.03 26.15
N ILE A 85 -0.26 -0.34 25.04
CA ILE A 85 -0.11 -1.64 24.38
C ILE A 85 0.56 -1.49 23.02
N LYS A 86 1.21 -2.59 22.57
CA LYS A 86 2.06 -2.61 21.37
C LYS A 86 1.30 -2.30 20.10
N ALA A 87 0.10 -2.86 19.95
CA ALA A 87 -0.77 -2.65 18.81
C ALA A 87 -2.16 -2.30 19.31
N ARG A 88 -2.54 -1.03 19.19
CA ARG A 88 -3.84 -0.53 19.60
C ARG A 88 -4.56 0.09 18.40
N LYS A 89 -5.80 -0.33 18.15
CA LYS A 89 -6.65 0.37 17.19
C LYS A 89 -7.05 1.73 17.78
N ILE A 90 -6.70 2.79 17.07
CA ILE A 90 -7.05 4.16 17.43
C ILE A 90 -7.91 4.70 16.29
N PRO A 91 -9.22 4.89 16.48
CA PRO A 91 -10.14 5.30 15.41
C PRO A 91 -9.74 6.61 14.72
N THR A 92 -9.13 7.54 15.47
CA THR A 92 -8.63 8.83 14.96
C THR A 92 -7.26 8.74 14.28
N ASN A 93 -6.60 7.57 14.29
CA ASN A 93 -5.38 7.34 13.54
C ASN A 93 -5.71 6.50 12.30
N ASN A 94 -5.91 7.17 11.19
CA ASN A 94 -6.29 6.57 9.91
C ASN A 94 -5.73 7.41 8.75
N PHE A 95 -5.90 6.93 7.53
CA PHE A 95 -5.38 7.59 6.33
C PHE A 95 -5.95 9.01 6.12
N ILE A 96 -7.20 9.26 6.50
CA ILE A 96 -7.81 10.61 6.40
C ILE A 96 -7.11 11.56 7.38
N ALA A 97 -6.87 11.13 8.62
CA ALA A 97 -6.19 11.94 9.61
C ALA A 97 -4.75 12.28 9.19
N LEU A 98 -4.07 11.41 8.45
CA LEU A 98 -2.73 11.68 7.92
C LEU A 98 -2.75 12.84 6.93
N ILE A 99 -3.61 12.80 5.91
CA ILE A 99 -3.70 13.88 4.93
C ILE A 99 -4.28 15.17 5.53
N ASP A 100 -5.26 15.07 6.41
CA ASP A 100 -5.83 16.26 7.08
C ASP A 100 -4.77 16.95 7.94
N GLY A 101 -3.93 16.17 8.63
CA GLY A 101 -2.80 16.72 9.36
C GLY A 101 -1.76 17.40 8.47
N ALA A 102 -1.52 16.87 7.26
CA ALA A 102 -0.61 17.49 6.30
C ALA A 102 -1.20 18.81 5.74
N VAL A 103 -2.49 18.81 5.38
CA VAL A 103 -3.20 20.00 4.87
C VAL A 103 -3.24 21.11 5.91
N ALA A 104 -3.54 20.78 7.17
CA ALA A 104 -3.64 21.74 8.27
C ALA A 104 -2.26 22.28 8.74
N SER A 105 -1.18 21.55 8.49
CA SER A 105 0.16 21.97 8.92
C SER A 105 0.65 23.17 8.10
N PRO A 106 1.19 24.22 8.72
CA PRO A 106 1.90 25.28 7.98
C PRO A 106 3.23 24.80 7.42
N LYS A 107 3.79 23.69 7.94
CA LYS A 107 5.06 23.10 7.55
C LYS A 107 4.89 22.00 6.52
N PRO A 108 5.89 21.74 5.69
CA PRO A 108 5.86 20.61 4.77
C PRO A 108 5.94 19.29 5.56
N ARG A 109 5.12 18.33 5.15
CA ARG A 109 5.16 16.94 5.63
C ARG A 109 5.38 16.02 4.46
N GLU A 110 6.24 15.03 4.66
CA GLU A 110 6.52 14.03 3.63
C GLU A 110 6.78 12.66 4.24
N GLU A 111 6.48 11.66 3.44
CA GLU A 111 6.91 10.28 3.66
C GLU A 111 7.91 9.90 2.58
N LYS A 112 9.04 9.31 2.98
CA LYS A 112 10.06 8.79 2.06
C LYS A 112 10.05 7.29 2.12
N PHE A 113 10.07 6.64 0.95
CA PHE A 113 10.03 5.20 0.80
C PHE A 113 11.35 4.67 0.23
N PHE A 114 11.83 3.55 0.77
CA PHE A 114 13.09 2.92 0.38
C PHE A 114 12.90 1.41 0.27
N ASN A 115 13.72 0.76 -0.55
CA ASN A 115 13.72 -0.70 -0.67
C ASN A 115 12.35 -1.29 -1.01
N THR A 116 11.60 -0.61 -1.88
CA THR A 116 10.25 -1.02 -2.28
C THR A 116 10.27 -2.39 -2.96
N LYS A 117 9.37 -3.28 -2.51
CA LYS A 117 9.10 -4.58 -3.10
C LYS A 117 7.63 -4.67 -3.44
N ILE A 118 7.31 -5.15 -4.62
CA ILE A 118 5.96 -5.32 -5.13
C ILE A 118 5.79 -6.77 -5.57
N GLU A 119 4.70 -7.38 -5.15
CA GLU A 119 4.26 -8.71 -5.60
C GLU A 119 2.79 -8.63 -6.00
N THR A 120 2.45 -9.12 -7.18
CA THR A 120 1.09 -9.10 -7.71
C THR A 120 0.83 -10.26 -8.67
N ASP A 121 -0.42 -10.73 -8.69
CA ASP A 121 -0.94 -11.68 -9.69
C ASP A 121 -1.82 -10.98 -10.76
N GLY A 122 -1.93 -9.65 -10.69
CA GLY A 122 -2.75 -8.85 -11.59
C GLY A 122 -4.12 -8.45 -11.01
N ASP A 123 -4.58 -9.09 -9.93
CA ASP A 123 -5.86 -8.81 -9.27
C ASP A 123 -5.66 -8.24 -7.86
N VAL A 124 -4.70 -8.78 -7.12
CA VAL A 124 -4.29 -8.27 -5.81
C VAL A 124 -2.78 -8.02 -5.78
N ALA A 125 -2.35 -7.13 -4.89
CA ALA A 125 -0.92 -6.85 -4.71
C ALA A 125 -0.54 -6.65 -3.26
N SER A 126 0.71 -7.00 -2.93
CA SER A 126 1.40 -6.56 -1.73
C SER A 126 2.54 -5.61 -2.09
N VAL A 127 2.67 -4.54 -1.32
CA VAL A 127 3.80 -3.61 -1.41
C VAL A 127 4.45 -3.51 -0.04
N SER A 128 5.76 -3.63 0.04
CA SER A 128 6.50 -3.41 1.29
C SER A 128 7.69 -2.50 1.05
N PHE A 129 7.97 -1.63 2.00
CA PHE A 129 9.10 -0.72 1.96
C PHE A 129 9.56 -0.29 3.36
N ASP A 130 10.76 0.21 3.46
CA ASP A 130 11.20 0.99 4.60
C ASP A 130 10.69 2.42 4.42
N TYR A 131 10.14 3.01 5.48
CA TYR A 131 9.63 4.38 5.41
C TYR A 131 10.29 5.29 6.44
N SER A 132 10.28 6.58 6.17
CA SER A 132 10.52 7.62 7.18
C SER A 132 9.58 8.79 6.97
N PHE A 133 8.92 9.21 8.06
CA PHE A 133 8.04 10.38 8.08
C PHE A 133 8.79 11.62 8.57
N HIS A 134 8.63 12.71 7.85
CA HIS A 134 9.31 13.97 8.10
C HIS A 134 8.32 15.11 8.31
N ASP A 135 8.59 15.97 9.28
CA ASP A 135 7.89 17.25 9.52
C ASP A 135 8.93 18.37 9.47
N ASP A 136 8.77 19.33 8.56
CA ASP A 136 9.71 20.43 8.32
C ASP A 136 11.16 19.92 8.04
N GLY A 137 11.27 18.84 7.27
CA GLY A 137 12.56 18.21 6.95
C GLY A 137 13.17 17.34 8.05
N ALA A 138 12.69 17.43 9.29
CA ALA A 138 13.18 16.59 10.40
C ALA A 138 12.51 15.21 10.38
N LYS A 139 13.31 14.12 10.45
CA LYS A 139 12.80 12.76 10.58
C LYS A 139 12.13 12.57 11.95
N ILE A 140 10.83 12.35 11.98
CA ILE A 140 10.02 12.21 13.20
C ILE A 140 9.87 10.75 13.61
N ASN A 141 9.61 9.88 12.64
CA ASN A 141 9.51 8.44 12.85
C ASN A 141 9.87 7.68 11.58
N TRP A 142 10.09 6.37 11.74
CA TRP A 142 10.45 5.46 10.65
C TRP A 142 10.07 4.03 10.98
N GLY A 143 10.17 3.15 10.02
CA GLY A 143 9.91 1.73 10.19
C GLY A 143 9.77 0.97 8.88
N LYS A 144 9.11 -0.18 8.98
CA LYS A 144 8.65 -0.97 7.85
C LYS A 144 7.16 -0.70 7.66
N GLU A 145 6.77 -0.51 6.41
CA GLU A 145 5.36 -0.38 6.04
C GLU A 145 5.00 -1.41 4.97
N MET A 146 3.78 -1.92 5.06
CA MET A 146 3.24 -2.93 4.16
C MET A 146 1.83 -2.56 3.75
N TRP A 147 1.57 -2.53 2.45
CA TRP A 147 0.26 -2.28 1.86
C TRP A 147 -0.29 -3.52 1.18
N GLN A 148 -1.60 -3.62 1.21
CA GLN A 148 -2.35 -4.52 0.33
C GLN A 148 -3.18 -3.67 -0.61
N LEU A 149 -3.12 -4.00 -1.89
CA LEU A 149 -3.87 -3.33 -2.94
C LEU A 149 -4.78 -4.32 -3.64
N ILE A 150 -5.88 -3.81 -4.14
CA ILE A 150 -6.82 -4.54 -4.99
C ILE A 150 -6.98 -3.81 -6.31
N ARG A 151 -7.18 -4.58 -7.38
CA ARG A 151 -7.50 -4.05 -8.70
C ARG A 151 -9.00 -3.80 -8.80
N THR A 152 -9.37 -2.61 -9.29
CA THR A 152 -10.75 -2.22 -9.57
C THR A 152 -10.85 -1.75 -11.03
N GLU A 153 -12.05 -1.46 -11.51
CA GLU A 153 -12.26 -0.82 -12.82
C GLU A 153 -11.58 0.56 -12.91
N GLY A 154 -11.39 1.22 -11.75
CA GLY A 154 -10.69 2.50 -11.62
C GLY A 154 -9.17 2.36 -11.38
N GLY A 155 -8.59 1.16 -11.58
CA GLY A 155 -7.17 0.86 -11.34
C GLY A 155 -6.87 0.32 -9.95
N TRP A 156 -5.61 0.34 -9.56
CA TRP A 156 -5.14 -0.18 -8.27
C TRP A 156 -5.55 0.75 -7.12
N LYS A 157 -6.07 0.16 -6.03
CA LYS A 157 -6.50 0.88 -4.83
C LYS A 157 -5.91 0.27 -3.56
N ILE A 158 -5.49 1.13 -2.63
CA ILE A 158 -5.01 0.72 -1.31
C ILE A 158 -6.20 0.24 -0.47
N PHE A 159 -6.12 -1.01 0.00
CA PHE A 159 -7.13 -1.64 0.85
C PHE A 159 -6.68 -1.71 2.32
N SER A 160 -5.39 -1.92 2.56
CA SER A 160 -4.86 -1.91 3.92
C SER A 160 -3.43 -1.38 3.98
N VAL A 161 -3.10 -0.77 5.12
CA VAL A 161 -1.77 -0.28 5.49
C VAL A 161 -1.47 -0.74 6.91
N ILE A 162 -0.37 -1.45 7.09
CA ILE A 162 0.18 -1.79 8.41
C ILE A 162 1.62 -1.32 8.48
N TYR A 163 2.03 -0.77 9.63
CA TYR A 163 3.38 -0.24 9.76
C TYR A 163 3.93 -0.33 11.18
N SER A 164 5.24 -0.52 11.30
CA SER A 164 5.95 -0.40 12.57
C SER A 164 6.38 1.04 12.79
N ILE A 165 6.37 1.51 14.04
CA ILE A 165 6.87 2.84 14.39
C ILE A 165 8.08 2.74 15.29
N ARG A 166 9.16 3.39 14.86
CA ARG A 166 10.33 3.79 15.60
C ARG A 166 10.41 5.32 15.66
N ASP A 167 11.03 5.87 16.65
CA ASP A 167 11.33 7.30 16.77
C ASP A 167 12.63 7.52 17.58
N SER A 168 12.91 8.74 18.01
CA SER A 168 14.13 9.07 18.78
C SER A 168 14.32 8.27 20.07
N ARG A 169 13.31 7.53 20.53
CA ARG A 169 13.36 6.60 21.67
C ARG A 169 13.82 5.21 21.31
N SER A 170 13.78 4.87 20.04
CA SER A 170 14.21 3.57 19.53
C SER A 170 15.74 3.51 19.42
N PRO A 171 16.35 2.31 19.46
CA PRO A 171 17.78 2.16 19.19
C PRO A 171 18.16 2.76 17.83
N ALA A 172 19.39 3.26 17.74
CA ALA A 172 19.96 3.66 16.43
C ALA A 172 20.03 2.43 15.50
N GLU A 173 19.77 2.65 14.24
CA GLU A 173 19.94 1.64 13.17
C GLU A 173 21.40 1.44 12.83
#